data_4324367a6c8de5f2355be8f5a923d28b
#
_entry.id   4324367a6c8de5f2355be8f5a923d28b
#
_cell.length_a   1.000
_cell.length_b   1.000
_cell.length_c   1.000
_cell.angle_alpha   90.00
_cell.angle_beta   90.00
_cell.angle_gamma   90.00
#
_symmetry.space_group_name_H-M   'P 1'
#
loop_
_entity.id
_entity.type
_entity.pdbx_description
1 polymer ?
#
loop_
_entity_poly.entity_id
_entity_poly.type
_entity_poly.pdbx_seq_one_letter_code
_entity_poly.pdbx_strand_id
1 'polypeptide(L)'
;KYHDKNNALLFDNYVDRTFMWGKTVYKHIEVIPYKRKWCGFVHHTFDETFSDYNLVEMFRTSEFRISLKYCVALFVMSEYLMKKLKLKLSDIGCSHVNVYVLTHPTETDVKKWTEQNFNSNEERRIINIGGWLRNSYSIYRLMMGDNSDIKKTVLKGSNMDNYFPLRDSKMKIVSDNVMTEYDFSFKQMNSMRMGNKFFDFMTKMIANQYESVEVIESVSNDEYDVLLSKNIVFLDLVDASAVNTIIECIVRNTPVLVNKHPAVVELLGDTYPLYYQDLAEASMKIRNKTNIMNAHSYIATQINKKKFTLKYFDETFSNIIHNIISSI
;
A
#
# COMPACT_ATOMS: atom_id res chain seq x y z
N LYS A 1 -24.43 -2.15 -13.86
CA LYS A 1 -25.31 -2.17 -12.66
C LYS A 1 -25.51 -0.76 -12.08
N TYR A 2 -24.48 0.08 -12.10
CA TYR A 2 -24.48 1.44 -11.54
C TYR A 2 -24.51 2.53 -12.61
N HIS A 3 -24.89 2.22 -13.84
CA HIS A 3 -25.01 3.20 -14.89
C HIS A 3 -26.32 4.00 -14.67
N ASP A 4 -26.17 5.30 -14.43
CA ASP A 4 -27.29 6.23 -14.33
C ASP A 4 -27.67 6.73 -15.73
N LYS A 5 -28.82 6.26 -16.23
CA LYS A 5 -29.36 6.66 -17.55
C LYS A 5 -29.75 8.14 -17.61
N ASN A 6 -29.99 8.76 -16.46
CA ASN A 6 -30.44 10.16 -16.37
C ASN A 6 -29.26 11.13 -16.17
N ASN A 7 -28.00 10.64 -16.12
CA ASN A 7 -26.81 11.45 -15.85
C ASN A 7 -26.88 12.28 -14.56
N ALA A 8 -27.64 11.83 -13.56
CA ALA A 8 -27.83 12.57 -12.31
C ALA A 8 -26.56 12.61 -11.47
N LEU A 9 -25.75 11.56 -11.50
CA LEU A 9 -24.52 11.42 -10.70
C LEU A 9 -23.37 10.93 -11.57
N LEU A 10 -22.27 11.69 -11.59
CA LEU A 10 -20.99 11.24 -12.17
C LEU A 10 -20.23 10.42 -11.13
N PHE A 11 -19.70 9.28 -11.53
CA PHE A 11 -18.83 8.46 -10.71
C PHE A 11 -17.40 8.41 -11.28
N ASP A 12 -16.44 8.89 -10.50
CA ASP A 12 -15.01 8.82 -10.83
C ASP A 12 -14.35 7.70 -10.00
N ASN A 13 -14.01 6.61 -10.65
CA ASN A 13 -13.40 5.46 -9.98
C ASN A 13 -11.95 5.68 -9.54
N TYR A 14 -11.29 6.75 -9.97
CA TYR A 14 -9.92 7.06 -9.62
C TYR A 14 -9.64 8.57 -9.65
N VAL A 15 -10.15 9.26 -8.65
CA VAL A 15 -10.08 10.72 -8.51
C VAL A 15 -8.65 11.24 -8.59
N ASP A 16 -7.70 10.55 -7.95
CA ASP A 16 -6.28 10.91 -7.96
C ASP A 16 -5.72 10.96 -9.39
N ARG A 17 -6.03 9.96 -10.23
CA ARG A 17 -5.62 9.97 -11.65
C ARG A 17 -6.19 11.18 -12.37
N THR A 18 -7.47 11.43 -12.18
CA THR A 18 -8.19 12.49 -12.88
C THR A 18 -7.59 13.88 -12.57
N PHE A 19 -7.29 14.15 -11.30
CA PHE A 19 -6.86 15.48 -10.86
C PHE A 19 -5.35 15.65 -10.68
N MET A 20 -4.56 14.59 -10.88
CA MET A 20 -3.10 14.63 -10.76
C MET A 20 -2.42 14.29 -12.09
N TRP A 21 -1.99 13.05 -12.33
CA TRP A 21 -1.21 12.73 -13.54
C TRP A 21 -2.01 12.70 -14.84
N GLY A 22 -3.31 12.51 -14.79
CA GLY A 22 -4.21 12.64 -15.94
C GLY A 22 -4.75 14.05 -16.17
N LYS A 23 -4.52 14.98 -15.23
CA LYS A 23 -5.12 16.32 -15.20
C LYS A 23 -5.00 17.08 -16.51
N THR A 24 -3.83 17.09 -17.10
CA THR A 24 -3.57 17.83 -18.35
C THR A 24 -4.47 17.34 -19.49
N VAL A 25 -4.60 16.04 -19.64
CA VAL A 25 -5.46 15.41 -20.66
C VAL A 25 -6.92 15.72 -20.40
N TYR A 26 -7.41 15.44 -19.17
CA TYR A 26 -8.81 15.65 -18.82
C TYR A 26 -9.25 17.11 -18.86
N LYS A 27 -8.34 18.03 -18.57
CA LYS A 27 -8.60 19.47 -18.75
C LYS A 27 -8.67 19.86 -20.21
N HIS A 28 -7.76 19.33 -21.05
CA HIS A 28 -7.74 19.63 -22.49
C HIS A 28 -9.01 19.16 -23.21
N ILE A 29 -9.54 18.02 -22.84
CA ILE A 29 -10.80 17.49 -23.37
C ILE A 29 -12.04 17.94 -22.58
N GLU A 30 -11.91 18.96 -21.75
CA GLU A 30 -12.98 19.63 -20.99
C GLU A 30 -13.80 18.71 -20.06
N VAL A 31 -13.23 17.58 -19.62
CA VAL A 31 -13.86 16.68 -18.64
C VAL A 31 -13.83 17.29 -17.23
N ILE A 32 -12.74 17.99 -16.89
CA ILE A 32 -12.59 18.68 -15.59
C ILE A 32 -12.41 20.20 -15.80
N PRO A 33 -12.84 21.04 -14.83
CA PRO A 33 -13.47 20.69 -13.54
C PRO A 33 -14.89 20.15 -13.71
N TYR A 34 -15.27 19.22 -12.81
CA TYR A 34 -16.65 18.73 -12.76
C TYR A 34 -17.61 19.85 -12.36
N LYS A 35 -18.67 20.05 -13.17
CA LYS A 35 -19.70 21.08 -12.96
C LYS A 35 -21.09 20.47 -12.72
N ARG A 36 -21.15 19.18 -12.38
CA ARG A 36 -22.37 18.45 -12.02
C ARG A 36 -22.10 17.59 -10.79
N LYS A 37 -23.17 17.08 -10.14
CA LYS A 37 -23.03 16.19 -8.97
C LYS A 37 -22.16 14.99 -9.29
N TRP A 38 -21.19 14.71 -8.43
CA TRP A 38 -20.26 13.61 -8.61
C TRP A 38 -19.83 13.00 -7.28
N CYS A 39 -19.36 11.76 -7.35
CA CYS A 39 -18.66 11.08 -6.27
C CYS A 39 -17.51 10.25 -6.85
N GLY A 40 -16.58 9.78 -6.00
CA GLY A 40 -15.48 8.98 -6.51
C GLY A 40 -14.54 8.42 -5.46
N PHE A 41 -13.65 7.51 -5.89
CA PHE A 41 -12.64 6.89 -5.04
C PHE A 41 -11.34 7.68 -5.00
N VAL A 42 -10.84 7.88 -3.78
CA VAL A 42 -9.53 8.47 -3.46
C VAL A 42 -8.62 7.38 -2.95
N HIS A 43 -7.46 7.20 -3.59
CA HIS A 43 -6.53 6.11 -3.30
C HIS A 43 -5.26 6.58 -2.60
N HIS A 44 -4.81 7.81 -2.87
CA HIS A 44 -3.56 8.36 -2.35
C HIS A 44 -3.73 8.90 -0.94
N THR A 45 -2.61 9.14 -0.26
CA THR A 45 -2.56 9.66 1.11
C THR A 45 -2.09 11.11 1.14
N PHE A 46 -2.00 11.68 2.34
CA PHE A 46 -1.45 13.02 2.55
C PHE A 46 0.07 13.02 2.77
N ASP A 47 0.75 11.89 2.58
CA ASP A 47 2.21 11.84 2.71
C ASP A 47 2.87 12.58 1.54
N GLU A 48 3.65 13.62 1.88
CA GLU A 48 4.39 14.45 0.92
C GLU A 48 5.83 13.95 0.70
N THR A 49 6.28 12.95 1.46
CA THR A 49 7.67 12.50 1.46
C THR A 49 7.92 11.43 0.41
N PHE A 50 6.91 10.65 0.06
CA PHE A 50 7.03 9.54 -0.87
C PHE A 50 6.93 9.97 -2.34
N SER A 51 5.95 10.81 -2.68
CA SER A 51 5.66 11.19 -4.07
C SER A 51 4.97 12.53 -4.16
N ASP A 52 5.17 13.25 -5.29
CA ASP A 52 4.38 14.44 -5.62
C ASP A 52 2.92 14.10 -5.98
N TYR A 53 2.62 12.83 -6.22
CA TYR A 53 1.25 12.34 -6.36
C TYR A 53 0.67 12.01 -4.98
N ASN A 54 0.25 13.05 -4.24
CA ASN A 54 -0.35 12.94 -2.90
C ASN A 54 -1.55 13.88 -2.76
N LEU A 55 -2.36 13.68 -1.73
CA LEU A 55 -3.58 14.47 -1.55
C LEU A 55 -3.29 15.95 -1.27
N VAL A 56 -2.16 16.30 -0.66
CA VAL A 56 -1.82 17.71 -0.43
C VAL A 56 -1.72 18.44 -1.76
N GLU A 57 -1.00 17.87 -2.73
CA GLU A 57 -0.87 18.44 -4.07
C GLU A 57 -2.20 18.42 -4.84
N MET A 58 -3.01 17.35 -4.72
CA MET A 58 -4.33 17.30 -5.35
C MET A 58 -5.23 18.44 -4.84
N PHE A 59 -5.26 18.71 -3.54
CA PHE A 59 -6.03 19.81 -2.97
C PHE A 59 -5.52 21.21 -3.33
N ARG A 60 -4.30 21.34 -3.85
CA ARG A 60 -3.75 22.60 -4.39
C ARG A 60 -4.26 22.88 -5.81
N THR A 61 -4.73 21.87 -6.55
CA THR A 61 -5.19 22.06 -7.92
C THR A 61 -6.52 22.83 -7.99
N SER A 62 -6.61 23.82 -8.89
CA SER A 62 -7.82 24.62 -9.08
C SER A 62 -9.00 23.78 -9.57
N GLU A 63 -8.74 22.84 -10.48
CA GLU A 63 -9.74 21.97 -11.07
C GLU A 63 -10.42 21.07 -10.02
N PHE A 64 -9.64 20.52 -9.09
CA PHE A 64 -10.20 19.73 -7.98
C PHE A 64 -11.02 20.60 -7.04
N ARG A 65 -10.51 21.76 -6.63
CA ARG A 65 -11.20 22.69 -5.73
C ARG A 65 -12.54 23.20 -6.31
N ILE A 66 -12.59 23.48 -7.62
CA ILE A 66 -13.82 23.83 -8.31
C ILE A 66 -14.78 22.64 -8.32
N SER A 67 -14.28 21.44 -8.62
CA SER A 67 -15.10 20.21 -8.66
C SER A 67 -15.67 19.85 -7.31
N LEU A 68 -14.98 20.12 -6.19
CA LEU A 68 -15.46 19.85 -4.83
C LEU A 68 -16.79 20.54 -4.51
N LYS A 69 -17.10 21.68 -5.15
CA LYS A 69 -18.38 22.38 -4.97
C LYS A 69 -19.59 21.52 -5.39
N TYR A 70 -19.36 20.56 -6.28
CA TYR A 70 -20.38 19.66 -6.81
C TYR A 70 -20.21 18.22 -6.31
N CYS A 71 -19.18 17.97 -5.48
CA CYS A 71 -18.90 16.66 -4.92
C CYS A 71 -19.95 16.34 -3.84
N VAL A 72 -20.60 15.20 -3.94
CA VAL A 72 -21.55 14.72 -2.93
C VAL A 72 -20.95 13.68 -2.01
N ALA A 73 -19.99 12.90 -2.51
CA ALA A 73 -19.30 11.89 -1.70
C ALA A 73 -17.90 11.56 -2.23
N LEU A 74 -17.00 11.25 -1.31
CA LEU A 74 -15.70 10.62 -1.58
C LEU A 74 -15.63 9.27 -0.85
N PHE A 75 -15.05 8.27 -1.51
CA PHE A 75 -14.81 6.95 -0.95
C PHE A 75 -13.32 6.77 -0.71
N VAL A 76 -12.96 6.23 0.44
CA VAL A 76 -11.60 5.89 0.83
C VAL A 76 -11.56 4.46 1.36
N MET A 77 -10.37 3.89 1.52
CA MET A 77 -10.23 2.47 1.83
C MET A 77 -9.84 2.20 3.29
N SER A 78 -9.73 3.25 4.13
CA SER A 78 -9.46 3.14 5.56
C SER A 78 -10.10 4.27 6.35
N GLU A 79 -10.44 4.00 7.60
CA GLU A 79 -10.87 5.00 8.60
C GLU A 79 -9.78 6.05 8.85
N TYR A 80 -8.52 5.61 8.83
CA TYR A 80 -7.36 6.49 8.96
C TYR A 80 -7.38 7.60 7.90
N LEU A 81 -7.54 7.23 6.63
CA LEU A 81 -7.59 8.21 5.55
C LEU A 81 -8.87 9.03 5.59
N MET A 82 -10.01 8.41 5.93
CA MET A 82 -11.29 9.12 6.10
C MET A 82 -11.18 10.26 7.11
N LYS A 83 -10.59 10.02 8.28
CA LYS A 83 -10.41 11.03 9.32
C LYS A 83 -9.59 12.22 8.83
N LYS A 84 -8.45 11.95 8.18
CA LYS A 84 -7.59 12.98 7.58
C LYS A 84 -8.31 13.77 6.49
N LEU A 85 -9.04 13.08 5.61
CA LEU A 85 -9.77 13.70 4.50
C LEU A 85 -10.92 14.60 5.00
N LYS A 86 -11.70 14.14 5.99
CA LYS A 86 -12.75 14.95 6.62
C LYS A 86 -12.21 16.23 7.25
N LEU A 87 -11.09 16.15 7.98
CA LEU A 87 -10.43 17.32 8.51
C LEU A 87 -10.05 18.30 7.40
N LYS A 88 -9.39 17.81 6.35
CA LYS A 88 -8.98 18.65 5.22
C LYS A 88 -10.15 19.30 4.49
N LEU A 89 -11.24 18.56 4.29
CA LEU A 89 -12.46 19.10 3.68
C LEU A 89 -13.09 20.19 4.56
N SER A 90 -13.12 20.00 5.87
CA SER A 90 -13.60 21.01 6.83
C SER A 90 -12.75 22.28 6.78
N ASP A 91 -11.42 22.15 6.79
CA ASP A 91 -10.48 23.29 6.76
C ASP A 91 -10.66 24.20 5.53
N ILE A 92 -11.13 23.63 4.42
CA ILE A 92 -11.36 24.38 3.16
C ILE A 92 -12.83 24.74 2.91
N GLY A 93 -13.71 24.57 3.92
CA GLY A 93 -15.14 24.89 3.83
C GLY A 93 -15.97 23.94 2.97
N CYS A 94 -15.52 22.69 2.79
CA CYS A 94 -16.20 21.66 1.99
C CYS A 94 -16.80 20.54 2.87
N SER A 95 -17.28 20.86 4.07
CA SER A 95 -17.88 19.89 5.01
C SER A 95 -19.17 19.23 4.50
N HIS A 96 -19.75 19.72 3.41
CA HIS A 96 -20.90 19.13 2.74
C HIS A 96 -20.55 17.81 2.01
N VAL A 97 -19.28 17.56 1.75
CA VAL A 97 -18.84 16.33 1.07
C VAL A 97 -18.83 15.18 2.06
N ASN A 98 -19.66 14.17 1.83
CA ASN A 98 -19.63 12.95 2.63
C ASN A 98 -18.38 12.12 2.34
N VAL A 99 -17.80 11.48 3.36
CA VAL A 99 -16.68 10.55 3.17
C VAL A 99 -17.05 9.20 3.75
N TYR A 100 -16.98 8.17 2.90
CA TYR A 100 -17.31 6.78 3.23
C TYR A 100 -16.07 5.89 3.14
N VAL A 101 -15.99 4.90 4.02
CA VAL A 101 -14.96 3.87 3.98
C VAL A 101 -15.51 2.63 3.29
N LEU A 102 -14.75 2.12 2.32
CA LEU A 102 -15.01 0.85 1.66
C LEU A 102 -13.73 0.04 1.61
N THR A 103 -13.71 -1.08 2.33
CA THR A 103 -12.56 -1.98 2.32
C THR A 103 -12.39 -2.60 0.94
N HIS A 104 -11.16 -2.60 0.42
CA HIS A 104 -10.85 -3.20 -0.88
C HIS A 104 -11.17 -4.70 -0.87
N PRO A 105 -11.95 -5.22 -1.83
CA PRO A 105 -12.25 -6.64 -1.92
C PRO A 105 -11.07 -7.41 -2.55
N THR A 106 -10.99 -8.70 -2.23
CA THR A 106 -10.05 -9.63 -2.87
C THR A 106 -10.69 -11.00 -3.06
N GLU A 107 -10.03 -11.85 -3.83
CA GLU A 107 -10.39 -13.26 -3.95
C GLU A 107 -10.18 -13.97 -2.62
N THR A 108 -11.16 -14.75 -2.19
CA THR A 108 -11.13 -15.45 -0.90
C THR A 108 -11.02 -16.96 -1.04
N ASP A 109 -11.34 -17.50 -2.22
CA ASP A 109 -11.10 -18.89 -2.60
C ASP A 109 -9.70 -19.06 -3.16
N VAL A 110 -8.73 -19.08 -2.25
CA VAL A 110 -7.28 -19.09 -2.56
C VAL A 110 -6.57 -20.09 -1.65
N LYS A 111 -5.38 -20.52 -2.08
CA LYS A 111 -4.52 -21.42 -1.28
C LYS A 111 -4.22 -20.78 0.08
N LYS A 112 -4.35 -21.58 1.16
CA LYS A 112 -4.11 -21.11 2.52
C LYS A 112 -2.69 -21.47 2.97
N TRP A 113 -2.11 -20.56 3.70
CA TRP A 113 -0.89 -20.81 4.45
C TRP A 113 -1.17 -21.78 5.60
N THR A 114 -0.32 -22.76 5.79
CA THR A 114 -0.36 -23.70 6.90
C THR A 114 1.03 -23.90 7.48
N GLU A 115 1.11 -24.25 8.76
CA GLU A 115 2.39 -24.60 9.39
C GLU A 115 3.08 -25.75 8.65
N GLN A 116 2.32 -26.73 8.19
CA GLN A 116 2.86 -27.86 7.42
C GLN A 116 3.52 -27.39 6.12
N ASN A 117 2.85 -26.53 5.33
CA ASN A 117 3.38 -26.01 4.08
C ASN A 117 4.65 -25.17 4.32
N PHE A 118 4.68 -24.38 5.40
CA PHE A 118 5.84 -23.59 5.77
C PHE A 118 7.02 -24.48 6.21
N ASN A 119 6.77 -25.49 7.06
CA ASN A 119 7.82 -26.36 7.58
C ASN A 119 8.39 -27.31 6.51
N SER A 120 7.58 -27.78 5.56
CA SER A 120 8.04 -28.62 4.46
C SER A 120 8.63 -27.82 3.30
N ASN A 121 8.59 -26.49 3.32
CA ASN A 121 9.16 -25.67 2.30
C ASN A 121 10.69 -25.56 2.51
N GLU A 122 11.47 -26.23 1.66
CA GLU A 122 12.94 -26.19 1.68
C GLU A 122 13.51 -24.80 1.31
N GLU A 123 12.69 -24.00 0.59
CA GLU A 123 13.02 -22.63 0.19
C GLU A 123 12.14 -21.60 0.92
N ARG A 124 12.17 -21.61 2.25
CA ARG A 124 11.47 -20.62 3.05
C ARG A 124 11.97 -19.21 2.75
N ARG A 125 11.02 -18.29 2.58
CA ARG A 125 11.31 -16.90 2.24
C ARG A 125 10.57 -15.93 3.15
N ILE A 126 11.19 -14.80 3.40
CA ILE A 126 10.52 -13.57 3.79
C ILE A 126 10.53 -12.63 2.60
N ILE A 127 9.33 -12.25 2.13
CA ILE A 127 9.15 -11.63 0.82
C ILE A 127 8.65 -10.19 0.98
N ASN A 128 9.40 -9.23 0.45
CA ASN A 128 8.91 -7.87 0.25
C ASN A 128 8.11 -7.81 -1.04
N ILE A 129 6.88 -7.29 -0.97
CA ILE A 129 5.93 -7.25 -2.09
C ILE A 129 5.40 -5.83 -2.28
N GLY A 130 5.45 -5.33 -3.52
CA GLY A 130 4.96 -4.02 -3.91
C GLY A 130 5.86 -2.86 -3.46
N GLY A 131 5.71 -1.68 -4.10
CA GLY A 131 6.58 -0.53 -3.89
C GLY A 131 5.87 0.75 -3.45
N TRP A 132 4.58 0.94 -3.80
CA TRP A 132 3.88 2.19 -3.51
C TRP A 132 3.70 2.42 -2.00
N LEU A 133 4.13 3.59 -1.50
CA LEU A 133 4.13 3.97 -0.08
C LEU A 133 4.89 2.99 0.82
N ARG A 134 5.91 2.30 0.30
CA ARG A 134 6.72 1.31 1.02
C ARG A 134 8.19 1.63 0.91
N ASN A 135 8.93 1.36 1.97
CA ASN A 135 10.38 1.41 1.97
C ASN A 135 10.94 0.05 1.51
N SER A 136 11.09 -0.10 0.22
CA SER A 136 11.53 -1.36 -0.39
C SER A 136 12.96 -1.75 -0.04
N TYR A 137 13.78 -0.84 0.49
CA TYR A 137 15.16 -1.13 0.93
C TYR A 137 15.24 -1.71 2.34
N SER A 138 14.19 -1.64 3.12
CA SER A 138 14.19 -2.16 4.49
C SER A 138 14.45 -3.65 4.56
N ILE A 139 14.05 -4.43 3.54
CA ILE A 139 14.33 -5.88 3.47
C ILE A 139 15.83 -6.18 3.44
N TYR A 140 16.66 -5.32 2.81
CA TYR A 140 18.11 -5.48 2.76
C TYR A 140 18.74 -5.30 4.13
N ARG A 141 18.16 -4.41 4.95
CA ARG A 141 18.59 -4.07 6.31
C ARG A 141 18.05 -5.01 7.38
N LEU A 142 17.08 -5.87 7.04
CA LEU A 142 16.51 -6.84 7.95
C LEU A 142 17.55 -7.94 8.23
N MET A 143 17.91 -8.15 9.49
CA MET A 143 18.96 -9.10 9.90
C MET A 143 18.33 -10.44 10.27
N MET A 144 18.55 -11.46 9.45
CA MET A 144 18.03 -12.81 9.68
C MET A 144 18.89 -13.65 10.63
N GLY A 145 20.18 -13.31 10.75
CA GLY A 145 21.18 -14.07 11.50
C GLY A 145 21.84 -15.17 10.66
N ASP A 146 23.06 -15.54 11.04
CA ASP A 146 23.97 -16.38 10.23
C ASP A 146 23.45 -17.79 9.94
N ASN A 147 22.54 -18.31 10.78
CA ASN A 147 21.99 -19.66 10.66
C ASN A 147 20.49 -19.65 10.24
N SER A 148 20.02 -18.57 9.63
CA SER A 148 18.63 -18.51 9.17
C SER A 148 18.41 -19.42 7.96
N ASP A 149 17.39 -20.25 8.05
CA ASP A 149 16.90 -21.08 6.93
C ASP A 149 15.84 -20.32 6.08
N ILE A 150 15.64 -19.03 6.37
CA ILE A 150 14.69 -18.16 5.67
C ILE A 150 15.47 -17.18 4.80
N LYS A 151 15.28 -17.25 3.48
CA LYS A 151 15.90 -16.34 2.50
C LYS A 151 15.15 -15.03 2.42
N LYS A 152 15.85 -13.91 2.33
CA LYS A 152 15.25 -12.61 2.02
C LYS A 152 14.98 -12.50 0.51
N THR A 153 13.80 -12.05 0.15
CA THR A 153 13.37 -11.99 -1.26
C THR A 153 12.58 -10.71 -1.53
N VAL A 154 12.82 -10.11 -2.68
CA VAL A 154 11.98 -9.04 -3.24
C VAL A 154 11.22 -9.60 -4.43
N LEU A 155 9.90 -9.49 -4.40
CA LEU A 155 9.07 -9.71 -5.58
C LEU A 155 8.95 -8.38 -6.34
N LYS A 156 9.64 -8.29 -7.46
CA LYS A 156 9.69 -7.10 -8.31
C LYS A 156 8.49 -7.09 -9.26
N GLY A 157 7.53 -6.20 -9.01
CA GLY A 157 6.45 -5.96 -9.96
C GLY A 157 6.92 -5.12 -11.15
N SER A 158 6.20 -5.18 -12.26
CA SER A 158 6.51 -4.51 -13.53
C SER A 158 6.72 -2.98 -13.44
N ASN A 159 6.32 -2.34 -12.34
CA ASN A 159 6.42 -0.90 -12.11
C ASN A 159 7.34 -0.53 -10.93
N MET A 160 8.05 -1.49 -10.33
CA MET A 160 8.88 -1.21 -9.15
C MET A 160 10.11 -0.33 -9.45
N ASP A 161 10.56 -0.29 -10.69
CA ASP A 161 11.68 0.58 -11.10
C ASP A 161 11.41 2.08 -10.89
N ASN A 162 10.14 2.45 -10.67
CA ASN A 162 9.72 3.83 -10.45
C ASN A 162 9.55 4.23 -8.97
N TYR A 163 9.63 3.27 -8.03
CA TYR A 163 9.22 3.49 -6.64
C TYR A 163 10.23 2.94 -5.65
N PHE A 164 11.30 3.70 -5.41
CA PHE A 164 12.26 3.41 -4.34
C PHE A 164 12.33 4.56 -3.36
N PRO A 165 11.47 4.59 -2.33
CA PRO A 165 11.64 5.51 -1.23
C PRO A 165 12.67 4.99 -0.25
N LEU A 166 13.76 5.72 -0.08
CA LEU A 166 14.59 5.63 1.12
C LEU A 166 13.96 6.51 2.17
N ARG A 167 13.36 5.91 3.19
CA ARG A 167 12.80 6.65 4.33
C ARG A 167 13.88 7.31 5.19
N ASP A 168 15.06 6.71 5.23
CA ASP A 168 16.24 7.31 5.85
C ASP A 168 16.91 8.20 4.80
N SER A 169 16.76 9.50 4.92
CA SER A 169 17.37 10.52 4.06
C SER A 169 18.91 10.47 4.06
N LYS A 170 19.51 9.65 4.91
CA LYS A 170 20.95 9.52 5.06
C LYS A 170 21.39 8.13 4.62
N MET A 171 21.98 8.08 3.44
CA MET A 171 22.63 6.90 2.95
C MET A 171 24.13 7.05 3.07
N LYS A 172 24.76 6.13 3.80
CA LYS A 172 26.22 6.05 3.88
C LYS A 172 26.73 5.18 2.75
N ILE A 173 27.41 5.78 1.80
CA ILE A 173 28.11 5.07 0.73
C ILE A 173 29.57 4.93 1.12
N VAL A 174 30.04 3.69 1.25
CA VAL A 174 31.45 3.39 1.43
C VAL A 174 32.02 3.00 0.08
N SER A 175 32.76 3.92 -0.57
CA SER A 175 33.58 3.61 -1.73
C SER A 175 35.05 3.87 -1.39
N ASP A 176 35.92 2.94 -1.72
CA ASP A 176 37.38 3.07 -1.57
C ASP A 176 37.85 3.48 -0.14
N ASN A 177 37.20 2.92 0.90
CA ASN A 177 37.42 3.24 2.32
C ASN A 177 37.02 4.68 2.73
N VAL A 178 36.36 5.43 1.87
CA VAL A 178 35.81 6.75 2.21
C VAL A 178 34.31 6.61 2.39
N MET A 179 33.83 6.99 3.58
CA MET A 179 32.41 7.01 3.88
C MET A 179 31.85 8.37 3.49
N THR A 180 31.03 8.41 2.45
CA THR A 180 30.34 9.63 2.02
C THR A 180 28.88 9.52 2.44
N GLU A 181 28.41 10.48 3.23
CA GLU A 181 27.01 10.57 3.64
C GLU A 181 26.27 11.42 2.63
N TYR A 182 25.26 10.84 1.95
CA TYR A 182 24.40 11.56 1.01
C TYR A 182 23.04 11.78 1.66
N ASP A 183 22.64 13.04 1.72
CA ASP A 183 21.29 13.44 2.15
C ASP A 183 20.42 13.58 0.90
N PHE A 184 19.68 12.50 0.56
CA PHE A 184 18.76 12.51 -0.57
C PHE A 184 17.32 12.63 -0.06
N SER A 185 16.67 13.75 -0.35
CA SER A 185 15.23 13.77 -0.24
C SER A 185 14.61 12.90 -1.34
N PHE A 186 13.53 12.22 -1.03
CA PHE A 186 12.80 11.40 -2.00
C PHE A 186 12.38 12.19 -3.25
N LYS A 187 11.98 13.45 -3.09
CA LYS A 187 11.73 14.38 -4.21
C LYS A 187 12.93 14.56 -5.14
N GLN A 188 14.15 14.65 -4.59
CA GLN A 188 15.36 14.76 -5.38
C GLN A 188 15.67 13.46 -6.14
N MET A 189 15.40 12.30 -5.55
CA MET A 189 15.58 11.01 -6.23
C MET A 189 14.57 10.80 -7.36
N ASN A 190 13.31 11.19 -7.19
CA ASN A 190 12.31 11.17 -8.26
C ASN A 190 12.58 12.18 -9.38
N SER A 191 13.19 13.32 -9.07
CA SER A 191 13.61 14.32 -10.09
C SER A 191 14.83 13.86 -10.88
N MET A 192 15.69 13.06 -10.27
CA MET A 192 16.81 12.39 -10.92
C MET A 192 16.31 11.14 -11.65
N ARG A 193 15.43 11.20 -12.62
CA ARG A 193 15.03 10.10 -13.51
C ARG A 193 16.25 9.35 -14.09
N MET A 194 17.08 8.84 -13.19
CA MET A 194 18.15 7.93 -13.49
C MET A 194 17.48 6.55 -13.56
N GLY A 195 17.28 6.08 -14.78
CA GLY A 195 16.63 4.82 -15.06
C GLY A 195 17.26 3.63 -14.33
N ASN A 196 16.88 2.40 -14.69
CA ASN A 196 17.29 1.11 -14.12
C ASN A 196 18.75 1.03 -13.61
N LYS A 197 19.68 1.80 -14.21
CA LYS A 197 21.09 1.83 -13.82
C LYS A 197 21.36 2.40 -12.42
N PHE A 198 20.61 3.42 -11.98
CA PHE A 198 20.77 3.94 -10.62
C PHE A 198 20.23 2.97 -9.59
N PHE A 199 19.09 2.35 -9.88
CA PHE A 199 18.53 1.30 -9.07
C PHE A 199 19.48 0.11 -8.92
N ASP A 200 20.02 -0.41 -10.03
CA ASP A 200 21.00 -1.51 -10.02
C ASP A 200 22.26 -1.15 -9.22
N PHE A 201 22.74 0.09 -9.37
CA PHE A 201 23.86 0.61 -8.59
C PHE A 201 23.56 0.63 -7.09
N MET A 202 22.40 1.19 -6.71
CA MET A 202 21.99 1.29 -5.32
C MET A 202 21.73 -0.08 -4.69
N THR A 203 21.07 -0.98 -5.41
CA THR A 203 20.84 -2.36 -4.97
C THR A 203 22.16 -3.10 -4.74
N LYS A 204 23.13 -2.98 -5.66
CA LYS A 204 24.45 -3.58 -5.51
C LYS A 204 25.23 -3.01 -4.33
N MET A 205 25.16 -1.71 -4.10
CA MET A 205 25.85 -1.08 -2.97
C MET A 205 25.24 -1.50 -1.63
N ILE A 206 23.92 -1.55 -1.53
CA ILE A 206 23.22 -2.00 -0.33
C ILE A 206 23.46 -3.50 -0.12
N ALA A 207 23.39 -4.31 -1.17
CA ALA A 207 23.63 -5.75 -1.09
C ALA A 207 25.04 -6.10 -0.65
N ASN A 208 26.03 -5.27 -0.98
CA ASN A 208 27.42 -5.48 -0.51
C ASN A 208 27.61 -5.17 0.99
N GLN A 209 26.69 -4.47 1.62
CA GLN A 209 26.78 -4.07 3.04
C GLN A 209 25.92 -4.93 3.96
N TYR A 210 24.91 -5.64 3.40
CA TYR A 210 23.93 -6.40 4.16
C TYR A 210 23.80 -7.82 3.60
N GLU A 211 23.11 -8.68 4.35
CA GLU A 211 22.82 -10.05 3.90
C GLU A 211 22.16 -10.07 2.51
N SER A 212 22.51 -11.07 1.71
CA SER A 212 22.02 -11.23 0.34
C SER A 212 20.49 -11.25 0.26
N VAL A 213 19.96 -10.60 -0.75
CA VAL A 213 18.51 -10.57 -1.07
C VAL A 213 18.31 -11.11 -2.48
N GLU A 214 17.49 -12.15 -2.59
CA GLU A 214 17.06 -12.70 -3.89
C GLU A 214 16.02 -11.77 -4.54
N VAL A 215 16.13 -11.56 -5.83
CA VAL A 215 15.11 -10.82 -6.59
C VAL A 215 14.35 -11.80 -7.47
N ILE A 216 13.04 -11.89 -7.26
CA ILE A 216 12.11 -12.60 -8.15
C ILE A 216 11.44 -11.54 -9.01
N GLU A 217 11.50 -11.69 -10.33
CA GLU A 217 10.79 -10.85 -11.29
C GLU A 217 9.26 -11.08 -11.16
N SER A 218 8.48 -10.75 -12.16
CA SER A 218 7.04 -11.00 -12.14
C SER A 218 6.72 -12.50 -12.10
N VAL A 219 5.66 -12.86 -11.38
CA VAL A 219 5.14 -14.23 -11.29
C VAL A 219 3.69 -14.26 -11.78
N SER A 220 3.21 -15.42 -12.22
CA SER A 220 1.78 -15.64 -12.50
C SER A 220 0.94 -15.59 -11.22
N ASN A 221 -0.38 -15.45 -11.35
CA ASN A 221 -1.28 -15.46 -10.20
C ASN A 221 -1.18 -16.77 -9.39
N ASP A 222 -1.06 -17.92 -10.08
CA ASP A 222 -0.93 -19.23 -9.44
C ASP A 222 0.39 -19.35 -8.63
N GLU A 223 1.49 -18.84 -9.19
CA GLU A 223 2.78 -18.78 -8.49
C GLU A 223 2.75 -17.83 -7.31
N TYR A 224 2.06 -16.69 -7.45
CA TYR A 224 1.84 -15.74 -6.37
C TYR A 224 1.06 -16.38 -5.22
N ASP A 225 0.01 -17.13 -5.52
CA ASP A 225 -0.75 -17.89 -4.52
C ASP A 225 0.11 -18.94 -3.81
N VAL A 226 0.96 -19.65 -4.55
CA VAL A 226 1.92 -20.59 -3.97
C VAL A 226 2.92 -19.87 -3.08
N LEU A 227 3.46 -18.74 -3.50
CA LEU A 227 4.40 -17.96 -2.69
C LEU A 227 3.77 -17.53 -1.36
N LEU A 228 2.56 -16.97 -1.37
CA LEU A 228 1.88 -16.53 -0.16
C LEU A 228 1.40 -17.68 0.73
N SER A 229 1.14 -18.86 0.19
CA SER A 229 0.65 -20.02 0.96
C SER A 229 1.73 -20.75 1.77
N LYS A 230 3.02 -20.43 1.60
CA LYS A 230 4.14 -21.15 2.26
C LYS A 230 5.31 -20.27 2.69
N ASN A 231 5.20 -18.96 2.59
CA ASN A 231 6.24 -18.01 2.95
C ASN A 231 5.70 -16.91 3.87
N ILE A 232 6.55 -15.99 4.28
CA ILE A 232 6.21 -14.85 5.15
C ILE A 232 6.32 -13.59 4.31
N VAL A 233 5.42 -12.63 4.52
CA VAL A 233 5.49 -11.33 3.87
C VAL A 233 6.14 -10.30 4.81
N PHE A 234 6.97 -9.42 4.26
CA PHE A 234 7.55 -8.28 4.95
C PHE A 234 7.13 -6.97 4.29
N LEU A 235 6.68 -6.03 5.08
CA LEU A 235 6.33 -4.68 4.64
C LEU A 235 6.88 -3.65 5.61
N ASP A 236 7.51 -2.59 5.07
CA ASP A 236 7.83 -1.36 5.78
C ASP A 236 7.11 -0.20 5.11
N LEU A 237 6.02 0.26 5.72
CA LEU A 237 5.13 1.26 5.15
C LEU A 237 5.58 2.66 5.51
N VAL A 238 5.64 3.55 4.52
CA VAL A 238 5.80 5.00 4.72
C VAL A 238 4.46 5.62 5.14
N ASP A 239 3.41 5.30 4.41
CA ASP A 239 2.01 5.64 4.72
C ASP A 239 1.08 4.59 4.07
N ALA A 240 -0.22 4.64 4.35
CA ALA A 240 -1.17 3.69 3.78
C ALA A 240 -2.58 4.26 3.65
N SER A 241 -3.21 4.00 2.52
CA SER A 241 -4.65 4.16 2.30
C SER A 241 -5.34 2.80 2.36
N ALA A 242 -5.05 1.92 1.38
CA ALA A 242 -5.34 0.50 1.41
C ALA A 242 -4.02 -0.26 1.31
N VAL A 243 -3.91 -1.40 1.95
CA VAL A 243 -2.74 -2.27 1.82
C VAL A 243 -3.21 -3.62 1.27
N ASN A 244 -3.37 -3.70 -0.05
CA ASN A 244 -3.89 -4.90 -0.71
C ASN A 244 -3.11 -6.15 -0.31
N THR A 245 -1.78 -6.07 -0.25
CA THR A 245 -0.93 -7.18 0.19
C THR A 245 -1.29 -7.70 1.59
N ILE A 246 -1.68 -6.83 2.53
CA ILE A 246 -2.14 -7.27 3.86
C ILE A 246 -3.49 -7.99 3.75
N ILE A 247 -4.41 -7.46 2.94
CA ILE A 247 -5.71 -8.11 2.70
C ILE A 247 -5.50 -9.50 2.08
N GLU A 248 -4.61 -9.61 1.10
CA GLU A 248 -4.21 -10.87 0.47
C GLU A 248 -3.57 -11.84 1.47
N CYS A 249 -2.74 -11.37 2.37
CA CYS A 249 -2.20 -12.17 3.49
C CYS A 249 -3.29 -12.64 4.45
N ILE A 250 -4.23 -11.76 4.80
CA ILE A 250 -5.34 -12.08 5.69
C ILE A 250 -6.18 -13.23 5.12
N VAL A 251 -6.60 -13.13 3.87
CA VAL A 251 -7.46 -14.16 3.26
C VAL A 251 -6.74 -15.49 3.09
N ARG A 252 -5.40 -15.49 2.98
CA ARG A 252 -4.57 -16.69 2.88
C ARG A 252 -4.06 -17.22 4.22
N ASN A 253 -4.28 -16.53 5.33
CA ASN A 253 -3.68 -16.78 6.64
C ASN A 253 -2.15 -16.65 6.67
N THR A 254 -1.58 -15.89 5.76
CA THR A 254 -0.13 -15.70 5.60
C THR A 254 0.40 -14.77 6.69
N PRO A 255 1.40 -15.16 7.50
CA PRO A 255 2.06 -14.25 8.44
C PRO A 255 2.66 -13.05 7.70
N VAL A 256 2.44 -11.85 8.22
CA VAL A 256 3.01 -10.61 7.67
C VAL A 256 3.74 -9.82 8.74
N LEU A 257 5.04 -9.63 8.57
CA LEU A 257 5.87 -8.77 9.42
C LEU A 257 5.74 -7.33 8.90
N VAL A 258 5.16 -6.43 9.68
CA VAL A 258 4.80 -5.09 9.21
C VAL A 258 4.93 -4.06 10.34
N ASN A 259 5.39 -2.84 10.02
CA ASN A 259 5.39 -1.75 11.00
C ASN A 259 3.96 -1.36 11.40
N LYS A 260 3.80 -1.00 12.68
CA LYS A 260 2.47 -0.69 13.25
C LYS A 260 1.96 0.65 12.71
N HIS A 261 1.17 0.59 11.64
CA HIS A 261 0.54 1.74 11.01
C HIS A 261 -0.97 1.75 11.27
N PRO A 262 -1.63 2.91 11.53
CA PRO A 262 -3.05 2.96 11.86
C PRO A 262 -3.97 2.27 10.85
N ALA A 263 -3.76 2.48 9.55
CA ALA A 263 -4.55 1.79 8.51
C ALA A 263 -4.35 0.27 8.50
N VAL A 264 -3.22 -0.23 9.00
CA VAL A 264 -2.95 -1.67 9.13
C VAL A 264 -3.62 -2.23 10.38
N VAL A 265 -3.63 -1.45 11.46
CA VAL A 265 -4.34 -1.82 12.71
C VAL A 265 -5.84 -2.02 12.46
N GLU A 266 -6.44 -1.25 11.56
CA GLU A 266 -7.84 -1.45 11.13
C GLU A 266 -8.10 -2.83 10.48
N LEU A 267 -7.08 -3.39 9.84
CA LEU A 267 -7.17 -4.67 9.13
C LEU A 267 -6.83 -5.86 10.04
N LEU A 268 -5.71 -5.75 10.78
CA LEU A 268 -5.12 -6.82 11.57
C LEU A 268 -5.49 -6.77 13.07
N GLY A 269 -6.05 -5.64 13.56
CA GLY A 269 -6.27 -5.44 15.00
C GLY A 269 -5.01 -4.95 15.72
N ASP A 270 -5.19 -4.45 16.92
CA ASP A 270 -4.13 -3.77 17.70
C ASP A 270 -3.08 -4.74 18.27
N THR A 271 -3.45 -5.99 18.51
CA THR A 271 -2.65 -7.03 19.21
C THR A 271 -2.00 -8.03 18.27
N TYR A 272 -1.94 -7.74 16.96
CA TYR A 272 -1.33 -8.64 15.99
C TYR A 272 0.16 -8.90 16.32
N PRO A 273 0.64 -10.16 16.39
CA PRO A 273 1.94 -10.49 17.00
C PRO A 273 3.17 -9.99 16.23
N LEU A 274 3.10 -9.90 14.89
CA LEU A 274 4.23 -9.51 14.04
C LEU A 274 4.25 -8.03 13.66
N TYR A 275 3.65 -7.15 14.46
CA TYR A 275 3.95 -5.73 14.38
C TYR A 275 5.37 -5.44 14.86
N TYR A 276 6.02 -4.44 14.26
CA TYR A 276 7.30 -3.93 14.74
C TYR A 276 7.33 -2.39 14.72
N GLN A 277 8.21 -1.81 15.52
CA GLN A 277 8.45 -0.36 15.58
C GLN A 277 9.69 0.03 14.78
N ASP A 278 10.72 -0.82 14.80
CA ASP A 278 11.95 -0.63 14.06
C ASP A 278 12.49 -1.96 13.50
N LEU A 279 13.51 -1.89 12.65
CA LEU A 279 14.10 -3.07 12.00
C LEU A 279 14.84 -4.01 12.97
N ALA A 280 15.28 -3.52 14.13
CA ALA A 280 15.89 -4.37 15.14
C ALA A 280 14.84 -5.26 15.78
N GLU A 281 13.69 -4.71 16.15
CA GLU A 281 12.54 -5.48 16.63
C GLU A 281 12.03 -6.45 15.55
N ALA A 282 11.91 -5.99 14.30
CA ALA A 282 11.52 -6.84 13.17
C ALA A 282 12.45 -8.05 13.05
N SER A 283 13.75 -7.83 13.12
CA SER A 283 14.77 -8.87 13.05
C SER A 283 14.68 -9.85 14.22
N MET A 284 14.41 -9.40 15.43
CA MET A 284 14.20 -10.28 16.59
C MET A 284 12.91 -11.12 16.43
N LYS A 285 11.82 -10.51 15.99
CA LYS A 285 10.53 -11.19 15.86
C LYS A 285 10.56 -12.28 14.81
N ILE A 286 11.17 -12.04 13.65
CA ILE A 286 11.18 -13.01 12.55
C ILE A 286 12.06 -14.23 12.81
N ARG A 287 13.10 -14.10 13.64
CA ARG A 287 13.96 -15.23 14.06
C ARG A 287 13.25 -16.21 14.98
N ASN A 288 12.18 -15.78 15.63
CA ASN A 288 11.42 -16.63 16.54
C ASN A 288 10.22 -17.27 15.82
N LYS A 289 10.36 -18.56 15.51
CA LYS A 289 9.30 -19.34 14.83
C LYS A 289 7.96 -19.30 15.57
N THR A 290 7.95 -19.21 16.89
CA THR A 290 6.72 -19.10 17.68
C THR A 290 5.94 -17.83 17.31
N ASN A 291 6.63 -16.70 17.07
CA ASN A 291 5.96 -15.48 16.66
C ASN A 291 5.28 -15.62 15.28
N ILE A 292 5.91 -16.36 14.36
CA ILE A 292 5.37 -16.64 13.02
C ILE A 292 4.08 -17.48 13.16
N MET A 293 4.13 -18.55 13.98
CA MET A 293 2.97 -19.42 14.22
C MET A 293 1.83 -18.68 14.94
N ASN A 294 2.15 -17.85 15.92
CA ASN A 294 1.17 -17.02 16.61
C ASN A 294 0.49 -16.04 15.65
N ALA A 295 1.24 -15.42 14.74
CA ALA A 295 0.68 -14.51 13.74
C ALA A 295 -0.23 -15.23 12.75
N HIS A 296 0.16 -16.40 12.27
CA HIS A 296 -0.70 -17.25 11.45
C HIS A 296 -2.01 -17.61 12.18
N SER A 297 -1.91 -18.15 13.40
CA SER A 297 -3.07 -18.52 14.22
C SER A 297 -3.98 -17.32 14.47
N TYR A 298 -3.40 -16.14 14.75
CA TYR A 298 -4.16 -14.90 14.94
C TYR A 298 -4.97 -14.53 13.69
N ILE A 299 -4.34 -14.51 12.52
CA ILE A 299 -5.04 -14.20 11.26
C ILE A 299 -6.12 -15.22 10.96
N ALA A 300 -5.84 -16.50 11.23
CA ALA A 300 -6.78 -17.58 10.96
C ALA A 300 -8.04 -17.51 11.82
N THR A 301 -7.92 -17.09 13.08
CA THR A 301 -8.99 -17.22 14.09
C THR A 301 -9.62 -15.90 14.52
N GLN A 302 -8.86 -14.78 14.52
CA GLN A 302 -9.33 -13.51 15.08
C GLN A 302 -9.89 -12.53 14.03
N ILE A 303 -9.60 -12.75 12.73
CA ILE A 303 -9.96 -11.78 11.70
C ILE A 303 -11.20 -12.25 10.92
N ASN A 304 -12.23 -11.40 10.90
CA ASN A 304 -13.42 -11.63 10.09
C ASN A 304 -13.12 -11.34 8.60
N LYS A 305 -13.02 -12.39 7.79
CA LYS A 305 -12.67 -12.30 6.37
C LYS A 305 -13.85 -11.95 5.46
N LYS A 306 -15.09 -11.98 5.95
CA LYS A 306 -16.28 -11.64 5.15
C LYS A 306 -16.22 -10.23 4.58
N LYS A 307 -15.62 -9.28 5.32
CA LYS A 307 -15.49 -7.88 4.90
C LYS A 307 -14.59 -7.69 3.66
N PHE A 308 -13.79 -8.69 3.29
CA PHE A 308 -12.89 -8.65 2.13
C PHE A 308 -13.47 -9.30 0.87
N THR A 309 -14.71 -9.80 0.92
CA THR A 309 -15.35 -10.42 -0.24
C THR A 309 -15.92 -9.37 -1.19
N LEU A 310 -15.92 -9.68 -2.48
CA LEU A 310 -16.58 -8.85 -3.50
C LEU A 310 -18.07 -8.66 -3.21
N LYS A 311 -18.73 -9.70 -2.68
CA LYS A 311 -20.15 -9.64 -2.29
C LYS A 311 -20.38 -8.56 -1.23
N TYR A 312 -19.58 -8.55 -0.15
CA TYR A 312 -19.70 -7.55 0.91
C TYR A 312 -19.45 -6.13 0.38
N PHE A 313 -18.42 -5.97 -0.44
CA PHE A 313 -18.12 -4.69 -1.08
C PHE A 313 -19.31 -4.20 -1.94
N ASP A 314 -19.83 -5.05 -2.81
CA ASP A 314 -20.93 -4.72 -3.72
C ASP A 314 -22.20 -4.35 -2.97
N GLU A 315 -22.58 -5.10 -1.94
CA GLU A 315 -23.74 -4.80 -1.08
C GLU A 315 -23.55 -3.47 -0.35
N THR A 316 -22.38 -3.23 0.24
CA THR A 316 -22.10 -1.99 0.98
C THR A 316 -22.08 -0.79 0.04
N PHE A 317 -21.38 -0.88 -1.09
CA PHE A 317 -21.31 0.19 -2.09
C PHE A 317 -22.69 0.51 -2.68
N SER A 318 -23.46 -0.54 -3.02
CA SER A 318 -24.83 -0.37 -3.56
C SER A 318 -25.72 0.40 -2.60
N ASN A 319 -25.69 0.06 -1.31
CA ASN A 319 -26.50 0.75 -0.29
C ASN A 319 -26.11 2.22 -0.15
N ILE A 320 -24.79 2.52 -0.14
CA ILE A 320 -24.32 3.91 -0.04
C ILE A 320 -24.73 4.71 -1.28
N ILE A 321 -24.49 4.17 -2.47
CA ILE A 321 -24.85 4.86 -3.73
C ILE A 321 -26.36 5.08 -3.83
N HIS A 322 -27.18 4.11 -3.43
CA HIS A 322 -28.64 4.26 -3.42
C HIS A 322 -29.07 5.42 -2.50
N ASN A 323 -28.51 5.50 -1.30
CA ASN A 323 -28.79 6.60 -0.36
C ASN A 323 -28.35 7.96 -0.91
N ILE A 324 -27.16 8.03 -1.55
CA ILE A 324 -26.69 9.25 -2.20
C ILE A 324 -27.67 9.69 -3.31
N ILE A 325 -28.07 8.77 -4.21
CA ILE A 325 -28.97 9.09 -5.32
C ILE A 325 -30.34 9.55 -4.79
N SER A 326 -30.84 8.92 -3.72
CA SER A 326 -32.13 9.29 -3.12
C SER A 326 -32.10 10.66 -2.41
N SER A 327 -30.90 11.18 -2.07
CA SER A 327 -30.71 12.48 -1.38
C SER A 327 -30.40 13.64 -2.32
N ILE A 328 -30.21 13.41 -3.60
CA ILE A 328 -29.86 14.41 -4.62
C ILE A 328 -30.99 14.67 -5.59
#